data_3ca00a359291a0962fbe751ed096ce10
#
_entry.id   3ca00a359291a0962fbe751ed096ce10
#
_cell.length_a   1.000
_cell.length_b   1.000
_cell.length_c   1.000
_cell.angle_alpha   90.00
_cell.angle_beta   90.00
_cell.angle_gamma   90.00
#
_symmetry.space_group_name_H-M   'P 1'
#
loop_
_entity.id
_entity.type
_entity.pdbx_description
1 polymer ?
#
loop_
_entity_poly.entity_id
_entity_poly.type
_entity_poly.pdbx_seq_one_letter_code
_entity_poly.pdbx_strand_id
1 'polypeptide(L)'
;MFLFIGSSLATGQPYLLMLTAAQVLFVPLVLQLLFKATKRLNYFTIIAMLSVFIVQFVSTGWLQAVLASIYLLFTLYVGAKGLKRFLARGFTNWAEVSIDFGLMYLVAGGLWFFAWITGMDTGFSPMITWLTAIHFHYSAFLLPISLGFFGRIQNSKWYALIVPIILAGPMLVAIGLTFWPLLEVISVVLYVIAIYGLIILSFRTRFPSRVQAILIRLSYSTLGFTILFSFLYAANMFGYWVVTIDFMLLFHGLFNCILFGLVGVLGWMLEPPETKQDSWKFPVSQVRGKLKGTGKPHPGLVDDLGAFVDVKELPKTIVHFYEQTHQYRVFGAVKWAAWFLPIALVYKIISRQVQQLNLPLSSRSTEMTFTLSRVDPALDTRFLPRAWIRRVKENTVFTAIYSQHQTEGRTYMNIALPLPFSTMIGILQLDAADGKLILSSEGKGDPGIYLAAGKTLFKLPLSELFLIKETGDGTLAAHHKMQIFGLPFLQIDYSIVKKKLTGS
;
A
#
# COMPACT_ATOMS: atom_id res chain seq x y z
N MET A 1 6.75 11.81 30.97
CA MET A 1 8.01 11.79 31.75
C MET A 1 7.81 11.34 33.20
N PHE A 2 6.93 11.97 34.01
CA PHE A 2 6.70 11.56 35.41
C PHE A 2 6.29 10.09 35.59
N LEU A 3 5.39 9.57 34.76
CA LEU A 3 5.00 8.16 34.80
C LEU A 3 6.17 7.22 34.51
N PHE A 4 7.05 7.59 33.59
CA PHE A 4 8.25 6.79 33.30
C PHE A 4 9.25 6.77 34.46
N ILE A 5 9.50 7.94 35.07
CA ILE A 5 10.34 8.03 36.27
C ILE A 5 9.74 7.23 37.43
N GLY A 6 8.41 7.33 37.64
CA GLY A 6 7.71 6.51 38.65
C GLY A 6 7.83 5.01 38.39
N SER A 7 7.75 4.57 37.13
CA SER A 7 7.94 3.15 36.75
C SER A 7 9.35 2.63 37.07
N SER A 8 10.37 3.50 37.02
CA SER A 8 11.74 3.10 37.34
C SER A 8 11.92 2.70 38.82
N LEU A 9 11.01 3.17 39.69
CA LEU A 9 11.00 2.80 41.11
C LEU A 9 10.38 1.41 41.38
N ALA A 10 9.58 0.92 40.43
CA ALA A 10 8.88 -0.36 40.56
C ALA A 10 9.71 -1.56 40.05
N THR A 11 10.68 -1.32 39.18
CA THR A 11 11.40 -2.40 38.48
C THR A 11 12.84 -2.51 39.00
N GLY A 12 13.19 -3.69 39.51
CA GLY A 12 14.58 -4.02 39.90
C GLY A 12 15.53 -4.27 38.70
N GLN A 13 14.99 -4.30 37.48
CA GLN A 13 15.76 -4.60 36.27
C GLN A 13 15.54 -3.52 35.20
N PRO A 14 16.58 -2.71 34.86
CA PRO A 14 16.46 -1.54 33.99
C PRO A 14 15.95 -1.89 32.57
N TYR A 15 16.19 -3.08 32.04
CA TYR A 15 15.75 -3.47 30.71
C TYR A 15 14.22 -3.57 30.59
N LEU A 16 13.49 -3.86 31.69
CA LEU A 16 12.02 -3.86 31.67
C LEU A 16 11.43 -2.49 31.34
N LEU A 17 12.18 -1.41 31.64
CA LEU A 17 11.77 -0.04 31.30
C LEU A 17 11.75 0.26 29.80
N MET A 18 12.41 -0.57 28.95
CA MET A 18 12.41 -0.34 27.50
C MET A 18 11.00 -0.42 26.91
N LEU A 19 10.20 -1.43 27.31
CA LEU A 19 8.81 -1.52 26.86
C LEU A 19 7.96 -0.38 27.41
N THR A 20 8.12 -0.06 28.70
CA THR A 20 7.44 1.06 29.34
C THR A 20 7.79 2.40 28.66
N ALA A 21 9.07 2.63 28.29
CA ALA A 21 9.47 3.83 27.55
C ALA A 21 8.74 3.95 26.21
N ALA A 22 8.63 2.84 25.47
CA ALA A 22 7.87 2.84 24.23
C ALA A 22 6.40 3.21 24.47
N GLN A 23 5.76 2.62 25.48
CA GLN A 23 4.33 2.78 25.76
C GLN A 23 3.96 4.15 26.34
N VAL A 24 4.75 4.69 27.26
CA VAL A 24 4.42 5.93 27.98
C VAL A 24 5.15 7.18 27.48
N LEU A 25 6.19 7.04 26.66
CA LEU A 25 6.92 8.17 26.08
C LEU A 25 6.78 8.19 24.55
N PHE A 26 7.26 7.17 23.83
CA PHE A 26 7.40 7.26 22.38
C PHE A 26 6.06 7.21 21.66
N VAL A 27 5.17 6.28 22.03
CA VAL A 27 3.83 6.19 21.44
C VAL A 27 3.06 7.51 21.60
N PRO A 28 2.90 8.10 22.79
CA PRO A 28 2.20 9.37 22.98
C PRO A 28 2.82 10.53 22.19
N LEU A 29 4.14 10.68 22.24
CA LEU A 29 4.85 11.78 21.57
C LEU A 29 4.67 11.68 20.05
N VAL A 30 4.84 10.50 19.48
CA VAL A 30 4.67 10.27 18.04
C VAL A 30 3.22 10.50 17.60
N LEU A 31 2.23 10.07 18.40
CA LEU A 31 0.83 10.33 18.09
C LEU A 31 0.48 11.83 18.11
N GLN A 32 1.12 12.63 18.99
CA GLN A 32 0.98 14.08 18.99
C GLN A 32 1.56 14.73 17.72
N LEU A 33 2.68 14.20 17.20
CA LEU A 33 3.28 14.69 15.96
C LEU A 33 2.41 14.34 14.71
N LEU A 34 1.73 13.21 14.74
CA LEU A 34 0.92 12.74 13.62
C LEU A 34 -0.48 13.34 13.59
N PHE A 35 -1.10 13.46 14.75
CA PHE A 35 -2.47 13.91 14.87
C PHE A 35 -2.49 15.24 15.62
N LYS A 36 -2.95 16.32 14.99
CA LYS A 36 -3.26 17.54 15.71
C LYS A 36 -4.14 17.15 16.92
N ALA A 37 -3.68 17.47 18.12
CA ALA A 37 -4.23 17.00 19.37
C ALA A 37 -5.76 17.17 19.43
N THR A 38 -6.49 16.07 19.31
CA THR A 38 -7.94 16.07 19.58
C THR A 38 -8.13 15.70 21.05
N LYS A 39 -9.03 16.40 21.74
CA LYS A 39 -9.32 16.13 23.16
C LYS A 39 -9.55 14.64 23.43
N ARG A 40 -10.31 13.95 22.55
CA ARG A 40 -10.63 12.53 22.67
C ARG A 40 -9.38 11.65 22.60
N LEU A 41 -8.47 11.86 21.65
CA LEU A 41 -7.24 11.08 21.56
C LEU A 41 -6.37 11.26 22.79
N ASN A 42 -6.25 12.49 23.29
CA ASN A 42 -5.45 12.80 24.48
C ASN A 42 -5.98 12.09 25.73
N TYR A 43 -7.31 12.05 25.94
CA TYR A 43 -7.90 11.32 27.08
C TYR A 43 -7.61 9.81 26.98
N PHE A 44 -7.83 9.18 25.83
CA PHE A 44 -7.52 7.75 25.64
C PHE A 44 -6.03 7.47 25.87
N THR A 45 -5.15 8.35 25.37
CA THR A 45 -3.70 8.20 25.55
C THR A 45 -3.33 8.29 27.03
N ILE A 46 -3.85 9.26 27.78
CA ILE A 46 -3.57 9.43 29.20
C ILE A 46 -4.05 8.21 30.00
N ILE A 47 -5.27 7.72 29.73
CA ILE A 47 -5.83 6.54 30.41
C ILE A 47 -4.96 5.31 30.13
N ALA A 48 -4.53 5.10 28.88
CA ALA A 48 -3.66 4.01 28.50
C ALA A 48 -2.28 4.09 29.18
N MET A 49 -1.67 5.27 29.24
CA MET A 49 -0.39 5.49 29.95
C MET A 49 -0.52 5.21 31.45
N LEU A 50 -1.61 5.64 32.07
CA LEU A 50 -1.90 5.36 33.47
C LEU A 50 -2.10 3.88 33.71
N SER A 51 -2.80 3.16 32.84
CA SER A 51 -2.98 1.70 32.98
C SER A 51 -1.66 0.94 32.89
N VAL A 52 -0.75 1.33 31.97
CA VAL A 52 0.61 0.75 31.87
C VAL A 52 1.46 1.07 33.09
N PHE A 53 1.31 2.26 33.67
CA PHE A 53 2.00 2.62 34.90
C PHE A 53 1.49 1.81 36.09
N ILE A 54 0.18 1.78 36.30
CA ILE A 54 -0.45 1.13 37.48
C ILE A 54 -0.24 -0.38 37.47
N VAL A 55 -0.26 -1.04 36.29
CA VAL A 55 -0.10 -2.50 36.17
C VAL A 55 1.21 -3.01 36.79
N GLN A 56 2.24 -2.16 36.86
CA GLN A 56 3.55 -2.53 37.42
C GLN A 56 3.55 -2.64 38.95
N PHE A 57 2.54 -2.07 39.61
CA PHE A 57 2.39 -2.06 41.08
C PHE A 57 1.30 -3.02 41.55
N VAL A 58 0.62 -3.69 40.61
CA VAL A 58 -0.51 -4.58 40.95
C VAL A 58 -0.05 -6.04 40.89
N SER A 59 -0.36 -6.81 41.92
CA SER A 59 -0.09 -8.24 42.01
C SER A 59 -1.32 -9.12 41.72
N THR A 60 -2.53 -8.53 41.67
CA THR A 60 -3.78 -9.25 41.46
C THR A 60 -4.03 -9.52 39.99
N GLY A 61 -4.05 -10.79 39.55
CA GLY A 61 -4.10 -11.19 38.15
C GLY A 61 -5.30 -10.66 37.35
N TRP A 62 -6.52 -10.63 37.94
CA TRP A 62 -7.68 -10.07 37.25
C TRP A 62 -7.53 -8.54 37.00
N LEU A 63 -6.96 -7.82 37.96
CA LEU A 63 -6.76 -6.37 37.82
C LEU A 63 -5.63 -6.08 36.81
N GLN A 64 -4.58 -6.89 36.79
CA GLN A 64 -3.54 -6.82 35.75
C GLN A 64 -4.17 -7.05 34.36
N ALA A 65 -5.04 -8.02 34.18
CA ALA A 65 -5.75 -8.30 32.93
C ALA A 65 -6.63 -7.11 32.49
N VAL A 66 -7.34 -6.48 33.43
CA VAL A 66 -8.15 -5.28 33.13
C VAL A 66 -7.27 -4.12 32.67
N LEU A 67 -6.17 -3.84 33.38
CA LEU A 67 -5.26 -2.74 33.04
C LEU A 67 -4.57 -2.98 31.68
N ALA A 68 -4.11 -4.20 31.42
CA ALA A 68 -3.54 -4.55 30.12
C ALA A 68 -4.57 -4.47 28.99
N SER A 69 -5.85 -4.80 29.26
CA SER A 69 -6.95 -4.67 28.31
C SER A 69 -7.20 -3.19 27.93
N ILE A 70 -7.06 -2.27 28.88
CA ILE A 70 -7.19 -0.80 28.60
C ILE A 70 -6.13 -0.38 27.59
N TYR A 71 -4.89 -0.79 27.77
CA TYR A 71 -3.82 -0.49 26.79
C TYR A 71 -4.08 -1.17 25.44
N LEU A 72 -4.53 -2.42 25.44
CA LEU A 72 -4.89 -3.12 24.20
C LEU A 72 -6.01 -2.40 23.44
N LEU A 73 -7.08 -1.99 24.11
CA LEU A 73 -8.17 -1.22 23.49
C LEU A 73 -7.68 0.12 22.92
N PHE A 74 -6.75 0.79 23.58
CA PHE A 74 -6.09 1.98 23.04
C PHE A 74 -5.30 1.65 21.77
N THR A 75 -4.51 0.58 21.74
CA THR A 75 -3.75 0.18 20.53
C THR A 75 -4.68 -0.20 19.38
N LEU A 76 -5.81 -0.87 19.65
CA LEU A 76 -6.86 -1.14 18.66
C LEU A 76 -7.46 0.15 18.09
N TYR A 77 -7.72 1.16 18.93
CA TYR A 77 -8.20 2.45 18.47
C TYR A 77 -7.18 3.17 17.57
N VAL A 78 -5.89 3.13 17.91
CA VAL A 78 -4.81 3.69 17.09
C VAL A 78 -4.67 2.92 15.78
N GLY A 79 -4.70 1.60 15.82
CA GLY A 79 -4.66 0.75 14.64
C GLY A 79 -5.84 0.98 13.69
N ALA A 80 -7.05 1.15 14.23
CA ALA A 80 -8.23 1.49 13.44
C ALA A 80 -8.10 2.87 12.75
N LYS A 81 -7.44 3.84 13.38
CA LYS A 81 -7.08 5.12 12.72
C LYS A 81 -6.08 4.90 11.59
N GLY A 82 -5.05 4.08 11.79
CA GLY A 82 -4.09 3.70 10.73
C GLY A 82 -4.81 3.05 9.54
N LEU A 83 -5.64 2.05 9.81
CA LEU A 83 -6.43 1.37 8.79
C LEU A 83 -7.37 2.33 8.03
N LYS A 84 -8.09 3.20 8.75
CA LYS A 84 -8.97 4.19 8.13
C LYS A 84 -8.20 5.15 7.20
N ARG A 85 -7.00 5.59 7.61
CA ARG A 85 -6.12 6.44 6.81
C ARG A 85 -5.64 5.70 5.56
N PHE A 86 -5.19 4.46 5.71
CA PHE A 86 -4.76 3.61 4.61
C PHE A 86 -5.88 3.35 3.60
N LEU A 87 -7.07 2.97 4.07
CA LEU A 87 -8.23 2.73 3.21
C LEU A 87 -8.69 3.99 2.45
N ALA A 88 -8.49 5.19 3.03
CA ALA A 88 -8.85 6.45 2.38
C ALA A 88 -7.85 6.89 1.29
N ARG A 89 -6.65 6.32 1.25
CA ARG A 89 -5.56 6.71 0.33
C ARG A 89 -5.07 5.57 -0.55
N GLY A 90 -4.97 4.38 0.01
CA GLY A 90 -4.31 3.24 -0.62
C GLY A 90 -2.79 3.45 -0.78
N PHE A 91 -2.23 2.84 -1.82
CA PHE A 91 -0.80 2.85 -2.10
C PHE A 91 -0.35 4.09 -2.90
N THR A 92 -0.73 5.28 -2.47
CA THR A 92 -0.40 6.53 -3.18
C THR A 92 1.00 7.02 -2.90
N ASN A 93 1.41 6.89 -1.64
CA ASN A 93 2.61 7.51 -1.12
C ASN A 93 3.21 6.60 -0.05
N TRP A 94 4.39 6.08 -0.30
CA TRP A 94 5.08 5.16 0.61
C TRP A 94 5.37 5.76 1.98
N ALA A 95 5.54 7.09 2.08
CA ALA A 95 5.72 7.76 3.37
C ALA A 95 4.48 7.60 4.26
N GLU A 96 3.31 7.85 3.69
CA GLU A 96 2.05 7.74 4.41
C GLU A 96 1.64 6.27 4.64
N VAL A 97 1.93 5.38 3.68
CA VAL A 97 1.75 3.92 3.85
C VAL A 97 2.58 3.42 5.03
N SER A 98 3.84 3.87 5.14
CA SER A 98 4.71 3.50 6.26
C SER A 98 4.14 3.91 7.62
N ILE A 99 3.62 5.15 7.72
CA ILE A 99 2.95 5.64 8.94
C ILE A 99 1.72 4.80 9.26
N ASP A 100 0.88 4.52 8.27
CA ASP A 100 -0.38 3.81 8.46
C ASP A 100 -0.14 2.36 8.92
N PHE A 101 0.87 1.68 8.34
CA PHE A 101 1.28 0.35 8.78
C PHE A 101 1.89 0.37 10.20
N GLY A 102 2.71 1.38 10.52
CA GLY A 102 3.21 1.56 11.88
C GLY A 102 2.07 1.65 12.90
N LEU A 103 1.05 2.47 12.62
CA LEU A 103 -0.14 2.60 13.48
C LEU A 103 -0.90 1.27 13.61
N MET A 104 -1.01 0.48 12.54
CA MET A 104 -1.69 -0.83 12.57
C MET A 104 -0.87 -1.87 13.34
N TYR A 105 0.44 -1.89 13.19
CA TYR A 105 1.31 -2.83 13.91
C TYR A 105 1.33 -2.62 15.43
N LEU A 106 1.01 -1.43 15.90
CA LEU A 106 0.89 -1.18 17.35
C LEU A 106 -0.14 -2.09 18.02
N VAL A 107 -1.15 -2.55 17.26
CA VAL A 107 -2.14 -3.53 17.78
C VAL A 107 -1.47 -4.84 18.20
N ALA A 108 -0.55 -5.35 17.39
CA ALA A 108 0.21 -6.54 17.73
C ALA A 108 1.09 -6.29 18.97
N GLY A 109 1.68 -5.10 19.11
CA GLY A 109 2.40 -4.70 20.33
C GLY A 109 1.53 -4.74 21.57
N GLY A 110 0.29 -4.25 21.48
CA GLY A 110 -0.71 -4.32 22.56
C GLY A 110 -1.15 -5.75 22.89
N LEU A 111 -1.35 -6.61 21.89
CA LEU A 111 -1.70 -8.02 22.07
C LEU A 111 -0.58 -8.79 22.78
N TRP A 112 0.67 -8.64 22.37
CA TRP A 112 1.81 -9.29 23.01
C TRP A 112 2.07 -8.76 24.41
N PHE A 113 1.85 -7.46 24.67
CA PHE A 113 1.89 -6.90 26.01
C PHE A 113 0.80 -7.50 26.90
N PHE A 114 -0.43 -7.61 26.40
CA PHE A 114 -1.54 -8.24 27.12
C PHE A 114 -1.22 -9.70 27.46
N ALA A 115 -0.75 -10.48 26.48
CA ALA A 115 -0.38 -11.87 26.69
C ALA A 115 0.73 -12.04 27.74
N TRP A 116 1.74 -11.15 27.73
CA TRP A 116 2.81 -11.17 28.73
C TRP A 116 2.30 -10.85 30.13
N ILE A 117 1.49 -9.81 30.30
CA ILE A 117 0.95 -9.41 31.62
C ILE A 117 0.01 -10.46 32.20
N THR A 118 -0.80 -11.11 31.36
CA THR A 118 -1.79 -12.10 31.81
C THR A 118 -1.21 -13.52 31.98
N GLY A 119 0.05 -13.73 31.56
CA GLY A 119 0.66 -15.07 31.54
C GLY A 119 0.00 -16.02 30.54
N MET A 120 -0.65 -15.49 29.50
CA MET A 120 -1.29 -16.29 28.44
C MET A 120 -0.24 -17.19 27.77
N ASP A 121 -0.57 -18.48 27.60
CA ASP A 121 0.27 -19.38 26.82
C ASP A 121 0.27 -18.98 25.33
N THR A 122 1.41 -18.49 24.86
CA THR A 122 1.63 -18.11 23.47
C THR A 122 2.42 -19.15 22.69
N GLY A 123 2.77 -20.27 23.31
CA GLY A 123 3.71 -21.27 22.79
C GLY A 123 5.19 -20.81 22.89
N PHE A 124 5.45 -19.65 23.48
CA PHE A 124 6.80 -19.09 23.70
C PHE A 124 7.06 -18.85 25.19
N SER A 125 8.35 -18.73 25.55
CA SER A 125 8.70 -18.36 26.93
C SER A 125 8.19 -16.95 27.27
N PRO A 126 7.97 -16.63 28.58
CA PRO A 126 7.58 -15.29 29.00
C PRO A 126 8.55 -14.19 28.51
N MET A 127 9.85 -14.49 28.44
CA MET A 127 10.88 -13.58 27.92
C MET A 127 10.66 -13.29 26.43
N ILE A 128 10.41 -14.31 25.62
CA ILE A 128 10.15 -14.14 24.17
C ILE A 128 8.85 -13.40 23.93
N THR A 129 7.79 -13.67 24.71
CA THR A 129 6.52 -12.96 24.66
C THR A 129 6.71 -11.47 24.93
N TRP A 130 7.48 -11.09 25.94
CA TRP A 130 7.82 -9.72 26.26
C TRP A 130 8.71 -9.06 25.19
N LEU A 131 9.75 -9.76 24.70
CA LEU A 131 10.60 -9.28 23.60
C LEU A 131 9.79 -9.01 22.32
N THR A 132 8.81 -9.84 22.04
CA THR A 132 7.93 -9.64 20.89
C THR A 132 7.09 -8.37 21.05
N ALA A 133 6.58 -8.08 22.27
CA ALA A 133 5.92 -6.81 22.54
C ALA A 133 6.85 -5.62 22.27
N ILE A 134 8.12 -5.67 22.71
CA ILE A 134 9.13 -4.63 22.43
C ILE A 134 9.32 -4.45 20.93
N HIS A 135 9.55 -5.55 20.18
CA HIS A 135 9.79 -5.45 18.75
C HIS A 135 8.62 -4.82 18.01
N PHE A 136 7.37 -5.12 18.38
CA PHE A 136 6.21 -4.46 17.77
C PHE A 136 6.10 -2.98 18.12
N HIS A 137 6.63 -2.54 19.26
CA HIS A 137 6.65 -1.11 19.59
C HIS A 137 7.81 -0.34 18.89
N TYR A 138 9.00 -0.96 18.76
CA TYR A 138 10.16 -0.29 18.17
C TYR A 138 10.29 -0.51 16.67
N SER A 139 10.41 -1.77 16.23
CA SER A 139 10.70 -2.09 14.83
C SER A 139 9.46 -2.08 13.95
N ALA A 140 8.26 -2.35 14.51
CA ALA A 140 7.04 -2.40 13.74
C ALA A 140 6.15 -1.14 13.89
N PHE A 141 6.28 -0.35 14.96
CA PHE A 141 5.57 0.92 15.13
C PHE A 141 6.50 2.13 14.94
N LEU A 142 7.52 2.27 15.78
CA LEU A 142 8.32 3.49 15.82
C LEU A 142 9.16 3.67 14.55
N LEU A 143 9.81 2.62 14.05
CA LEU A 143 10.62 2.69 12.86
C LEU A 143 9.80 2.99 11.59
N PRO A 144 8.67 2.32 11.28
CA PRO A 144 7.82 2.70 10.17
C PRO A 144 7.32 4.13 10.23
N ILE A 145 6.98 4.67 11.42
CA ILE A 145 6.56 6.06 11.53
C ILE A 145 7.74 7.02 11.29
N SER A 146 8.90 6.75 11.87
CA SER A 146 10.13 7.51 11.60
C SER A 146 10.49 7.48 10.12
N LEU A 147 10.40 6.30 9.48
CA LEU A 147 10.58 6.13 8.05
C LEU A 147 9.57 6.94 7.23
N GLY A 148 8.31 6.98 7.67
CA GLY A 148 7.28 7.80 7.03
C GLY A 148 7.56 9.29 7.14
N PHE A 149 7.98 9.80 8.31
CA PHE A 149 8.44 11.18 8.45
C PHE A 149 9.63 11.47 7.53
N PHE A 150 10.59 10.56 7.45
CA PHE A 150 11.72 10.69 6.54
C PHE A 150 11.26 10.75 5.08
N GLY A 151 10.30 9.94 4.67
CA GLY A 151 9.75 9.91 3.31
C GLY A 151 8.98 11.18 2.93
N ARG A 152 8.44 11.93 3.89
CA ARG A 152 7.86 13.26 3.62
C ARG A 152 8.91 14.28 3.18
N ILE A 153 10.17 14.09 3.60
CA ILE A 153 11.30 14.93 3.20
C ILE A 153 11.97 14.36 1.95
N GLN A 154 12.18 13.03 1.90
CA GLN A 154 12.93 12.32 0.87
C GLN A 154 12.05 11.29 0.16
N ASN A 155 11.66 11.61 -1.09
CA ASN A 155 10.85 10.72 -1.93
C ASN A 155 11.62 10.33 -3.20
N SER A 156 12.46 9.30 -3.09
CA SER A 156 13.25 8.76 -4.21
C SER A 156 12.85 7.32 -4.53
N LYS A 157 13.25 6.82 -5.70
CA LYS A 157 13.05 5.40 -6.08
C LYS A 157 13.69 4.44 -5.08
N TRP A 158 14.85 4.81 -4.50
CA TRP A 158 15.52 4.02 -3.47
C TRP A 158 14.72 3.95 -2.17
N TYR A 159 14.10 5.07 -1.77
CA TYR A 159 13.20 5.10 -0.62
C TYR A 159 12.00 4.14 -0.85
N ALA A 160 11.40 4.18 -2.03
CA ALA A 160 10.28 3.32 -2.38
C ALA A 160 10.63 1.81 -2.36
N LEU A 161 11.90 1.43 -2.59
CA LEU A 161 12.37 0.04 -2.46
C LEU A 161 12.60 -0.38 -0.99
N ILE A 162 13.09 0.55 -0.16
CA ILE A 162 13.40 0.29 1.25
C ILE A 162 12.13 0.07 2.08
N VAL A 163 11.10 0.89 1.85
CA VAL A 163 9.88 0.88 2.67
C VAL A 163 9.20 -0.49 2.73
N PRO A 164 8.90 -1.18 1.60
CA PRO A 164 8.26 -2.49 1.65
C PRO A 164 9.08 -3.53 2.44
N ILE A 165 10.41 -3.49 2.35
CA ILE A 165 11.28 -4.41 3.08
C ILE A 165 11.17 -4.16 4.59
N ILE A 166 11.25 -2.91 5.02
CA ILE A 166 11.12 -2.54 6.44
C ILE A 166 9.72 -2.88 6.97
N LEU A 167 8.67 -2.65 6.19
CA LEU A 167 7.30 -2.97 6.60
C LEU A 167 7.04 -4.47 6.68
N ALA A 168 7.59 -5.26 5.76
CA ALA A 168 7.43 -6.72 5.79
C ALA A 168 8.29 -7.40 6.86
N GLY A 169 9.44 -6.80 7.21
CA GLY A 169 10.46 -7.38 8.08
C GLY A 169 9.92 -7.96 9.39
N PRO A 170 9.19 -7.22 10.22
CA PRO A 170 8.67 -7.75 11.50
C PRO A 170 7.80 -9.00 11.34
N MET A 171 6.98 -9.05 10.29
CA MET A 171 6.14 -10.23 10.01
C MET A 171 6.96 -11.41 9.48
N LEU A 172 7.89 -11.16 8.57
CA LEU A 172 8.75 -12.20 8.01
C LEU A 172 9.66 -12.82 9.08
N VAL A 173 10.21 -12.01 9.98
CA VAL A 173 11.01 -12.48 11.12
C VAL A 173 10.12 -13.32 12.06
N ALA A 174 8.91 -12.86 12.39
CA ALA A 174 7.99 -13.59 13.25
C ALA A 174 7.58 -14.96 12.64
N ILE A 175 7.29 -15.00 11.35
CA ILE A 175 6.98 -16.24 10.62
C ILE A 175 8.22 -17.15 10.57
N GLY A 176 9.41 -16.56 10.31
CA GLY A 176 10.68 -17.29 10.27
C GLY A 176 11.00 -17.96 11.60
N LEU A 177 10.91 -17.20 12.68
CA LEU A 177 11.14 -17.71 14.04
C LEU A 177 10.17 -18.81 14.44
N THR A 178 8.92 -18.75 13.96
CA THR A 178 7.88 -19.71 14.34
C THR A 178 7.90 -20.99 13.51
N PHE A 179 8.13 -20.87 12.19
CA PHE A 179 7.90 -21.98 11.26
C PHE A 179 9.11 -22.35 10.40
N TRP A 180 10.02 -21.42 10.13
CA TRP A 180 11.08 -21.65 9.16
C TRP A 180 12.34 -20.80 9.42
N PRO A 181 13.34 -21.32 10.17
CA PRO A 181 14.53 -20.56 10.58
C PRO A 181 15.32 -19.93 9.41
N LEU A 182 15.36 -20.56 8.23
CA LEU A 182 16.02 -19.97 7.06
C LEU A 182 15.33 -18.66 6.61
N LEU A 183 14.02 -18.57 6.73
CA LEU A 183 13.26 -17.35 6.42
C LEU A 183 13.61 -16.24 7.41
N GLU A 184 13.86 -16.57 8.69
CA GLU A 184 14.35 -15.60 9.69
C GLU A 184 15.67 -14.97 9.23
N VAL A 185 16.67 -15.79 8.87
CA VAL A 185 17.98 -15.31 8.41
C VAL A 185 17.85 -14.45 7.16
N ILE A 186 17.09 -14.91 6.15
CA ILE A 186 16.87 -14.14 4.92
C ILE A 186 16.20 -12.79 5.24
N SER A 187 15.22 -12.79 6.13
CA SER A 187 14.50 -11.58 6.54
C SER A 187 15.42 -10.58 7.24
N VAL A 188 16.30 -11.06 8.14
CA VAL A 188 17.29 -10.23 8.82
C VAL A 188 18.30 -9.65 7.82
N VAL A 189 18.78 -10.43 6.86
CA VAL A 189 19.70 -9.93 5.81
C VAL A 189 19.04 -8.84 4.98
N LEU A 190 17.79 -9.03 4.53
CA LEU A 190 17.05 -8.00 3.80
C LEU A 190 16.85 -6.74 4.65
N TYR A 191 16.58 -6.93 5.94
CA TYR A 191 16.41 -5.82 6.87
C TYR A 191 17.71 -5.03 7.06
N VAL A 192 18.86 -5.72 7.18
CA VAL A 192 20.19 -5.10 7.20
C VAL A 192 20.40 -4.24 5.96
N ILE A 193 20.16 -4.78 4.78
CA ILE A 193 20.30 -4.05 3.50
C ILE A 193 19.41 -2.80 3.50
N ALA A 194 18.16 -2.91 3.94
CA ALA A 194 17.22 -1.79 3.98
C ALA A 194 17.64 -0.71 4.98
N ILE A 195 18.12 -1.08 6.17
CA ILE A 195 18.61 -0.13 7.20
C ILE A 195 19.86 0.61 6.70
N TYR A 196 20.82 -0.07 6.11
CA TYR A 196 22.01 0.60 5.54
C TYR A 196 21.62 1.51 4.36
N GLY A 197 20.68 1.09 3.51
CA GLY A 197 20.09 1.94 2.49
C GLY A 197 19.45 3.21 3.08
N LEU A 198 18.70 3.09 4.18
CA LEU A 198 18.10 4.21 4.90
C LEU A 198 19.17 5.16 5.48
N ILE A 199 20.23 4.62 6.06
CA ILE A 199 21.37 5.42 6.56
C ILE A 199 21.97 6.23 5.42
N ILE A 200 22.33 5.58 4.30
CA ILE A 200 22.91 6.26 3.13
C ILE A 200 22.00 7.38 2.64
N LEU A 201 20.69 7.11 2.52
CA LEU A 201 19.74 8.12 2.11
C LEU A 201 19.65 9.29 3.11
N SER A 202 19.74 9.02 4.43
CA SER A 202 19.69 10.06 5.45
C SER A 202 20.88 11.03 5.35
N PHE A 203 22.06 10.52 5.02
CA PHE A 203 23.25 11.37 4.79
C PHE A 203 23.18 12.18 3.49
N ARG A 204 22.47 11.68 2.49
CA ARG A 204 22.24 12.39 1.21
C ARG A 204 21.08 13.38 1.25
N THR A 205 20.25 13.35 2.30
CA THR A 205 19.05 14.18 2.43
C THR A 205 19.39 15.48 3.14
N ARG A 206 18.82 16.59 2.64
CA ARG A 206 18.86 17.89 3.30
C ARG A 206 17.68 17.99 4.27
N PHE A 207 17.97 18.10 5.55
CA PHE A 207 16.99 18.34 6.59
C PHE A 207 16.75 19.85 6.79
N PRO A 208 15.59 20.26 7.34
CA PRO A 208 15.30 21.67 7.65
C PRO A 208 16.31 22.31 8.60
N SER A 209 16.77 21.57 9.63
CA SER A 209 17.81 22.05 10.56
C SER A 209 19.00 21.08 10.67
N ARG A 210 20.19 21.64 11.01
CA ARG A 210 21.40 20.82 11.23
C ARG A 210 21.26 19.91 12.44
N VAL A 211 20.59 20.39 13.51
CA VAL A 211 20.40 19.59 14.73
C VAL A 211 19.50 18.39 14.43
N GLN A 212 18.39 18.59 13.72
CA GLN A 212 17.52 17.51 13.28
C GLN A 212 18.29 16.48 12.44
N ALA A 213 19.12 16.94 11.48
CA ALA A 213 19.93 16.06 10.65
C ALA A 213 20.86 15.17 11.49
N ILE A 214 21.54 15.75 12.51
CA ILE A 214 22.44 15.02 13.40
C ILE A 214 21.65 13.96 14.18
N LEU A 215 20.54 14.35 14.82
CA LEU A 215 19.75 13.44 15.65
C LEU A 215 19.16 12.27 14.84
N ILE A 216 18.61 12.54 13.66
CA ILE A 216 18.03 11.49 12.82
C ILE A 216 19.11 10.57 12.22
N ARG A 217 20.24 11.13 11.77
CA ARG A 217 21.38 10.32 11.28
C ARG A 217 21.99 9.46 12.40
N LEU A 218 22.12 9.99 13.61
CA LEU A 218 22.57 9.23 14.77
C LEU A 218 21.60 8.09 15.08
N SER A 219 20.29 8.40 15.10
CA SER A 219 19.25 7.41 15.34
C SER A 219 19.30 6.25 14.32
N TYR A 220 19.37 6.55 13.02
CA TYR A 220 19.45 5.50 11.99
C TYR A 220 20.81 4.76 11.98
N SER A 221 21.91 5.45 12.24
CA SER A 221 23.24 4.82 12.34
C SER A 221 23.29 3.84 13.52
N THR A 222 22.60 4.15 14.62
CA THR A 222 22.47 3.23 15.76
C THR A 222 21.73 1.94 15.36
N LEU A 223 20.63 2.04 14.57
CA LEU A 223 19.96 0.85 14.03
C LEU A 223 20.93 0.01 13.17
N GLY A 224 21.73 0.67 12.31
CA GLY A 224 22.72 -0.03 11.48
C GLY A 224 23.78 -0.76 12.30
N PHE A 225 24.19 -0.17 13.42
CA PHE A 225 25.13 -0.83 14.33
C PHE A 225 24.48 -2.01 15.06
N THR A 226 23.30 -1.80 15.62
CA THR A 226 22.64 -2.79 16.48
C THR A 226 22.01 -3.94 15.69
N ILE A 227 21.62 -3.73 14.44
CA ILE A 227 21.07 -4.80 13.59
C ILE A 227 22.10 -5.89 13.27
N LEU A 228 23.39 -5.57 13.32
CA LEU A 228 24.45 -6.56 13.16
C LEU A 228 24.43 -7.59 14.29
N PHE A 229 24.06 -7.19 15.51
CA PHE A 229 23.88 -8.13 16.61
C PHE A 229 22.68 -9.06 16.38
N SER A 230 21.59 -8.54 15.79
CA SER A 230 20.46 -9.38 15.40
C SER A 230 20.84 -10.38 14.32
N PHE A 231 21.68 -9.99 13.37
CA PHE A 231 22.21 -10.91 12.36
C PHE A 231 23.09 -12.00 12.99
N LEU A 232 24.00 -11.61 13.91
CA LEU A 232 24.83 -12.57 14.65
C LEU A 232 23.99 -13.50 15.52
N TYR A 233 22.93 -12.99 16.16
CA TYR A 233 22.00 -13.80 16.93
C TYR A 233 21.26 -14.83 16.06
N ALA A 234 20.73 -14.41 14.91
CA ALA A 234 20.09 -15.32 13.96
C ALA A 234 21.10 -16.35 13.39
N ALA A 235 22.37 -15.97 13.22
CA ALA A 235 23.43 -16.87 12.77
C ALA A 235 23.85 -17.92 13.82
N ASN A 236 23.46 -17.79 15.09
CA ASN A 236 23.71 -18.82 16.12
C ASN A 236 23.15 -20.20 15.72
N MET A 237 22.10 -20.24 14.89
CA MET A 237 21.56 -21.49 14.36
C MET A 237 22.57 -22.33 13.56
N PHE A 238 23.64 -21.71 13.04
CA PHE A 238 24.71 -22.37 12.29
C PHE A 238 25.87 -22.83 13.19
N GLY A 239 25.81 -22.59 14.51
CA GLY A 239 26.74 -23.12 15.52
C GLY A 239 28.09 -22.41 15.64
N TYR A 240 28.30 -21.26 14.97
CA TYR A 240 29.59 -20.59 14.92
C TYR A 240 29.77 -19.40 15.86
N TRP A 241 28.69 -18.79 16.34
CA TRP A 241 28.70 -17.57 17.14
C TRP A 241 27.71 -17.68 18.32
N VAL A 242 28.19 -17.29 19.50
CA VAL A 242 27.31 -17.32 20.70
C VAL A 242 27.01 -15.88 21.12
N VAL A 243 25.86 -15.36 20.62
CA VAL A 243 25.26 -14.11 21.11
C VAL A 243 24.09 -14.44 22.02
N THR A 244 24.19 -14.07 23.30
CA THR A 244 23.16 -14.36 24.31
C THR A 244 22.04 -13.33 24.31
N ILE A 245 20.86 -13.70 24.88
CA ILE A 245 19.76 -12.76 25.07
C ILE A 245 20.17 -11.60 25.98
N ASP A 246 20.96 -11.85 27.03
CA ASP A 246 21.43 -10.80 27.94
C ASP A 246 22.31 -9.78 27.21
N PHE A 247 23.21 -10.23 26.32
CA PHE A 247 23.97 -9.35 25.45
C PHE A 247 23.05 -8.53 24.55
N MET A 248 22.03 -9.15 23.94
CA MET A 248 21.05 -8.46 23.09
C MET A 248 20.25 -7.42 23.88
N LEU A 249 19.84 -7.71 25.11
CA LEU A 249 19.13 -6.75 25.95
C LEU A 249 20.00 -5.51 26.24
N LEU A 250 21.26 -5.69 26.55
CA LEU A 250 22.16 -4.60 26.93
C LEU A 250 22.60 -3.77 25.69
N PHE A 251 23.12 -4.42 24.66
CA PHE A 251 23.73 -3.72 23.52
C PHE A 251 22.75 -3.43 22.38
N HIS A 252 21.86 -4.35 22.07
CA HIS A 252 20.84 -4.09 21.04
C HIS A 252 19.63 -3.34 21.62
N GLY A 253 19.07 -3.81 22.75
CA GLY A 253 17.87 -3.24 23.33
C GLY A 253 18.07 -1.82 23.85
N LEU A 254 19.03 -1.61 24.75
CA LEU A 254 19.25 -0.31 25.39
C LEU A 254 19.70 0.78 24.40
N PHE A 255 20.62 0.45 23.47
CA PHE A 255 21.04 1.40 22.42
C PHE A 255 19.84 1.79 21.54
N ASN A 256 19.00 0.84 21.14
CA ASN A 256 17.81 1.15 20.36
C ASN A 256 16.78 1.96 21.17
N CYS A 257 16.61 1.70 22.46
CA CYS A 257 15.71 2.49 23.30
C CYS A 257 16.16 3.96 23.37
N ILE A 258 17.45 4.22 23.65
CA ILE A 258 17.96 5.58 23.87
C ILE A 258 18.30 6.24 22.53
N LEU A 259 19.21 5.67 21.75
CA LEU A 259 19.77 6.36 20.58
C LEU A 259 18.85 6.28 19.37
N PHE A 260 18.17 5.16 19.13
CA PHE A 260 17.18 5.12 18.06
C PHE A 260 15.85 5.73 18.52
N GLY A 261 15.28 5.29 19.64
CA GLY A 261 13.94 5.69 20.09
C GLY A 261 13.91 7.14 20.56
N LEU A 262 14.58 7.45 21.68
CA LEU A 262 14.52 8.78 22.28
C LEU A 262 15.12 9.86 21.37
N VAL A 263 16.37 9.67 20.90
CA VAL A 263 17.04 10.64 20.03
C VAL A 263 16.31 10.83 18.72
N GLY A 264 15.78 9.75 18.10
CA GLY A 264 15.00 9.82 16.88
C GLY A 264 13.69 10.59 17.07
N VAL A 265 12.93 10.32 18.15
CA VAL A 265 11.69 11.05 18.45
C VAL A 265 11.98 12.54 18.71
N LEU A 266 13.00 12.87 19.49
CA LEU A 266 13.42 14.25 19.71
C LEU A 266 13.80 14.95 18.39
N GLY A 267 14.52 14.25 17.50
CA GLY A 267 14.85 14.76 16.18
C GLY A 267 13.61 15.13 15.35
N TRP A 268 12.57 14.29 15.37
CA TRP A 268 11.31 14.58 14.66
C TRP A 268 10.46 15.66 15.35
N MET A 269 10.60 15.86 16.65
CA MET A 269 9.90 16.93 17.40
C MET A 269 10.41 18.32 17.06
N LEU A 270 11.67 18.47 16.63
CA LEU A 270 12.24 19.78 16.30
C LEU A 270 11.52 20.41 15.11
N GLU A 271 11.36 19.66 14.04
CA GLU A 271 10.74 20.10 12.79
C GLU A 271 9.91 18.95 12.19
N PRO A 272 8.67 18.75 12.66
CA PRO A 272 7.81 17.69 12.15
C PRO A 272 7.47 17.94 10.67
N PRO A 273 7.75 16.99 9.75
CA PRO A 273 7.46 17.20 8.34
C PRO A 273 5.95 17.13 8.08
N GLU A 274 5.46 18.09 7.28
CA GLU A 274 4.05 18.16 6.93
C GLU A 274 3.59 16.97 6.10
N THR A 275 2.31 16.60 6.27
CA THR A 275 1.69 15.55 5.47
C THR A 275 1.47 16.03 4.04
N LYS A 276 1.93 15.25 3.07
CA LYS A 276 1.61 15.43 1.65
C LYS A 276 0.44 14.52 1.35
N GLN A 277 -0.77 15.03 1.49
CA GLN A 277 -1.98 14.26 1.24
C GLN A 277 -2.50 14.60 -0.15
N ASP A 278 -2.47 13.62 -1.06
CA ASP A 278 -3.18 13.70 -2.33
C ASP A 278 -4.67 13.44 -2.06
N SER A 279 -5.52 14.37 -2.45
CA SER A 279 -6.98 14.20 -2.42
C SER A 279 -7.49 14.19 -3.85
N TRP A 280 -8.14 13.07 -4.25
CA TRP A 280 -8.73 12.97 -5.58
C TRP A 280 -10.17 13.47 -5.54
N LYS A 281 -10.54 14.28 -6.53
CA LYS A 281 -11.88 14.86 -6.69
C LYS A 281 -12.43 14.58 -8.09
N PHE A 282 -12.30 13.36 -8.57
CA PHE A 282 -12.88 12.97 -9.84
C PHE A 282 -14.20 12.19 -9.66
N PRO A 283 -15.08 12.19 -10.67
CA PRO A 283 -16.35 11.46 -10.62
C PRO A 283 -16.14 9.94 -10.56
N VAL A 284 -16.84 9.28 -9.66
CA VAL A 284 -16.75 7.85 -9.39
C VAL A 284 -18.03 7.15 -9.83
N SER A 285 -17.93 6.08 -10.63
CA SER A 285 -19.07 5.28 -11.03
C SER A 285 -19.81 4.68 -9.84
N GLN A 286 -21.14 4.74 -9.88
CA GLN A 286 -22.02 4.14 -8.87
C GLN A 286 -22.43 2.71 -9.23
N VAL A 287 -22.11 2.23 -10.43
CA VAL A 287 -22.49 0.89 -10.88
C VAL A 287 -21.71 -0.17 -10.09
N ARG A 288 -22.44 -1.14 -9.55
CA ARG A 288 -21.93 -2.29 -8.79
C ARG A 288 -22.49 -3.58 -9.36
N GLY A 289 -21.68 -4.64 -9.33
CA GLY A 289 -22.07 -5.95 -9.84
C GLY A 289 -22.24 -5.98 -11.35
N LYS A 290 -23.19 -6.79 -11.83
CA LYS A 290 -23.49 -6.90 -13.27
C LYS A 290 -24.27 -5.70 -13.74
N LEU A 291 -23.87 -5.10 -14.85
CA LEU A 291 -24.62 -4.02 -15.47
C LEU A 291 -25.99 -4.54 -15.94
N LYS A 292 -27.05 -4.01 -15.36
CA LYS A 292 -28.43 -4.34 -15.71
C LYS A 292 -28.94 -3.28 -16.68
N GLY A 293 -29.29 -3.72 -17.89
CA GLY A 293 -29.81 -2.85 -18.94
C GLY A 293 -28.69 -2.12 -19.72
N THR A 294 -28.73 -2.27 -21.02
CA THR A 294 -27.93 -1.49 -21.97
C THR A 294 -28.85 -0.50 -22.66
N GLY A 295 -28.46 0.77 -22.66
CA GLY A 295 -29.15 1.82 -23.40
C GLY A 295 -29.00 1.65 -24.93
N LYS A 296 -29.35 2.71 -25.67
CA LYS A 296 -29.20 2.70 -27.13
C LYS A 296 -27.77 2.43 -27.57
N PRO A 297 -27.56 1.67 -28.68
CA PRO A 297 -26.24 1.46 -29.26
C PRO A 297 -25.50 2.78 -29.47
N HIS A 298 -24.16 2.74 -29.29
CA HIS A 298 -23.29 3.90 -29.50
C HIS A 298 -22.19 3.55 -30.51
N PRO A 299 -21.79 4.47 -31.40
CA PRO A 299 -20.80 4.17 -32.42
C PRO A 299 -19.38 3.99 -31.89
N GLY A 300 -18.94 4.78 -30.92
CA GLY A 300 -17.55 4.84 -30.46
C GLY A 300 -17.38 4.83 -28.95
N LEU A 301 -16.16 4.60 -28.51
CA LEU A 301 -15.75 4.70 -27.11
C LEU A 301 -15.77 6.14 -26.59
N VAL A 302 -15.49 7.09 -27.48
CA VAL A 302 -15.55 8.53 -27.21
C VAL A 302 -16.35 9.23 -28.31
N ASP A 303 -16.87 10.43 -28.08
CA ASP A 303 -17.49 11.25 -29.13
C ASP A 303 -16.42 11.96 -29.95
N ASP A 304 -15.39 12.48 -29.27
CA ASP A 304 -14.28 13.22 -29.84
C ASP A 304 -13.00 12.86 -29.11
N LEU A 305 -12.03 12.25 -29.80
CA LEU A 305 -10.73 11.93 -29.24
C LEU A 305 -9.89 13.19 -29.02
N GLY A 306 -10.16 14.27 -29.78
CA GLY A 306 -9.48 15.57 -29.63
C GLY A 306 -9.72 16.24 -28.29
N ALA A 307 -10.78 15.85 -27.55
CA ALA A 307 -11.01 16.32 -26.18
C ALA A 307 -9.95 15.83 -25.19
N PHE A 308 -9.20 14.77 -25.51
CA PHE A 308 -8.21 14.13 -24.62
C PHE A 308 -6.77 14.42 -25.04
N VAL A 309 -6.49 14.54 -26.35
CA VAL A 309 -5.14 14.60 -26.93
C VAL A 309 -5.15 15.33 -28.26
N ASP A 310 -4.02 15.94 -28.66
CA ASP A 310 -3.91 16.53 -30.00
C ASP A 310 -3.93 15.44 -31.08
N VAL A 311 -5.06 15.33 -31.78
CA VAL A 311 -5.27 14.32 -32.83
C VAL A 311 -4.47 14.57 -34.10
N LYS A 312 -3.86 15.75 -34.26
CA LYS A 312 -3.02 16.05 -35.45
C LYS A 312 -1.76 15.20 -35.51
N GLU A 313 -1.29 14.75 -34.36
CA GLU A 313 -0.13 13.86 -34.22
C GLU A 313 -0.47 12.37 -34.42
N LEU A 314 -1.76 12.04 -34.62
CA LEU A 314 -2.23 10.66 -34.69
C LEU A 314 -2.68 10.28 -36.13
N PRO A 315 -2.46 9.02 -36.55
CA PRO A 315 -3.10 8.45 -37.72
C PRO A 315 -4.63 8.56 -37.63
N LYS A 316 -5.28 8.92 -38.71
CA LYS A 316 -6.74 9.03 -38.80
C LYS A 316 -7.45 7.71 -38.41
N THR A 317 -6.83 6.58 -38.65
CA THR A 317 -7.35 5.25 -38.30
C THR A 317 -7.50 5.08 -36.80
N ILE A 318 -6.58 5.63 -35.97
CA ILE A 318 -6.68 5.60 -34.51
C ILE A 318 -7.87 6.44 -34.05
N VAL A 319 -7.99 7.68 -34.54
CA VAL A 319 -9.11 8.57 -34.23
C VAL A 319 -10.43 7.91 -34.60
N HIS A 320 -10.53 7.39 -35.83
CA HIS A 320 -11.73 6.72 -36.32
C HIS A 320 -12.09 5.47 -35.49
N PHE A 321 -11.10 4.71 -35.00
CA PHE A 321 -11.38 3.56 -34.14
C PHE A 321 -12.05 3.99 -32.82
N TYR A 322 -11.57 5.03 -32.17
CA TYR A 322 -12.15 5.49 -30.90
C TYR A 322 -13.54 6.08 -31.07
N GLU A 323 -13.80 6.79 -32.18
CA GLU A 323 -15.07 7.47 -32.45
C GLU A 323 -16.08 6.55 -33.16
N GLN A 324 -15.62 5.52 -33.88
CA GLN A 324 -16.45 4.59 -34.68
C GLN A 324 -16.07 3.12 -34.37
N THR A 325 -15.87 2.78 -33.10
CA THR A 325 -15.42 1.43 -32.65
C THR A 325 -16.28 0.30 -33.20
N HIS A 326 -17.60 0.51 -33.39
CA HIS A 326 -18.53 -0.49 -33.90
C HIS A 326 -18.17 -1.01 -35.30
N GLN A 327 -17.40 -0.25 -36.08
CA GLN A 327 -16.95 -0.64 -37.42
C GLN A 327 -15.71 -1.55 -37.43
N TYR A 328 -15.20 -1.93 -36.25
CA TYR A 328 -13.99 -2.73 -36.15
C TYR A 328 -14.27 -4.10 -35.53
N ARG A 329 -13.36 -5.05 -35.83
CA ARG A 329 -13.23 -6.34 -35.14
C ARG A 329 -11.99 -6.27 -34.27
N VAL A 330 -12.06 -6.85 -33.08
CA VAL A 330 -10.98 -6.82 -32.10
C VAL A 330 -10.56 -8.25 -31.80
N PHE A 331 -9.27 -8.55 -31.97
CA PHE A 331 -8.66 -9.81 -31.61
C PHE A 331 -7.68 -9.55 -30.45
N GLY A 332 -7.61 -10.46 -29.48
CA GLY A 332 -6.70 -10.32 -28.34
C GLY A 332 -5.94 -11.62 -28.06
N ALA A 333 -4.64 -11.48 -27.81
CA ALA A 333 -3.75 -12.54 -27.33
C ALA A 333 -3.28 -12.20 -25.93
N VAL A 334 -3.57 -13.05 -24.95
CA VAL A 334 -3.30 -12.80 -23.53
C VAL A 334 -2.04 -13.53 -23.10
N LYS A 335 -1.13 -12.83 -22.44
CA LYS A 335 0.11 -13.38 -21.90
C LYS A 335 0.21 -13.08 -20.39
N TRP A 336 0.18 -14.14 -19.59
CA TRP A 336 0.39 -14.03 -18.15
C TRP A 336 1.88 -14.20 -17.81
N ALA A 337 2.40 -13.40 -16.90
CA ALA A 337 3.73 -13.63 -16.37
C ALA A 337 3.78 -14.97 -15.59
N ALA A 338 4.87 -15.72 -15.72
CA ALA A 338 5.00 -17.05 -15.10
C ALA A 338 4.77 -17.01 -13.58
N TRP A 339 5.29 -16.02 -12.91
CA TRP A 339 5.15 -15.87 -11.46
C TRP A 339 3.71 -15.59 -11.00
N PHE A 340 2.87 -15.02 -11.88
CA PHE A 340 1.48 -14.68 -11.57
C PHE A 340 0.50 -15.77 -11.99
N LEU A 341 0.93 -16.73 -12.80
CA LEU A 341 0.06 -17.77 -13.36
C LEU A 341 -0.72 -18.57 -12.30
N PRO A 342 -0.14 -18.97 -11.15
CA PRO A 342 -0.91 -19.63 -10.08
C PRO A 342 -2.07 -18.76 -9.56
N ILE A 343 -1.84 -17.47 -9.40
CA ILE A 343 -2.86 -16.51 -8.96
C ILE A 343 -3.94 -16.35 -10.05
N ALA A 344 -3.54 -16.28 -11.31
CA ALA A 344 -4.47 -16.20 -12.45
C ALA A 344 -5.38 -17.44 -12.55
N LEU A 345 -4.87 -18.63 -12.23
CA LEU A 345 -5.66 -19.86 -12.17
C LEU A 345 -6.74 -19.80 -11.08
N VAL A 346 -6.39 -19.37 -9.88
CA VAL A 346 -7.35 -19.19 -8.78
C VAL A 346 -8.37 -18.09 -9.15
N TYR A 347 -7.89 -16.97 -9.68
CA TYR A 347 -8.76 -15.87 -10.08
C TYR A 347 -9.73 -16.27 -11.21
N LYS A 348 -9.36 -17.20 -12.08
CA LYS A 348 -10.22 -17.71 -13.17
C LYS A 348 -11.55 -18.28 -12.65
N ILE A 349 -11.55 -18.88 -11.47
CA ILE A 349 -12.77 -19.41 -10.83
C ILE A 349 -13.71 -18.25 -10.47
N ILE A 350 -13.15 -17.19 -9.88
CA ILE A 350 -13.89 -16.00 -9.42
C ILE A 350 -14.35 -15.14 -10.60
N SER A 351 -13.48 -14.95 -11.61
CA SER A 351 -13.71 -14.05 -12.75
C SER A 351 -14.90 -14.46 -13.61
N ARG A 352 -15.22 -15.77 -13.69
CA ARG A 352 -16.42 -16.27 -14.37
C ARG A 352 -17.71 -15.74 -13.75
N GLN A 353 -17.75 -15.66 -12.42
CA GLN A 353 -18.95 -15.19 -11.69
C GLN A 353 -19.05 -13.66 -11.74
N VAL A 354 -17.90 -12.99 -11.62
CA VAL A 354 -17.79 -11.52 -11.57
C VAL A 354 -17.91 -10.90 -12.97
N GLN A 355 -17.63 -11.65 -14.03
CA GLN A 355 -17.63 -11.20 -15.44
C GLN A 355 -16.64 -10.03 -15.70
N GLN A 356 -15.55 -9.99 -14.94
CA GLN A 356 -14.47 -9.03 -15.09
C GLN A 356 -13.13 -9.74 -15.11
N LEU A 357 -12.24 -9.32 -16.03
CA LEU A 357 -10.92 -9.92 -16.25
C LEU A 357 -11.00 -11.45 -16.42
N ASN A 358 -12.10 -11.95 -17.01
CA ASN A 358 -12.31 -13.37 -17.26
C ASN A 358 -11.51 -13.81 -18.50
N LEU A 359 -10.21 -13.47 -18.50
CA LEU A 359 -9.31 -13.66 -19.63
C LEU A 359 -8.95 -15.13 -19.86
N PRO A 360 -8.68 -15.53 -21.12
CA PRO A 360 -8.09 -16.82 -21.42
C PRO A 360 -6.73 -17.01 -20.75
N LEU A 361 -6.42 -18.23 -20.37
CA LEU A 361 -5.08 -18.60 -19.91
C LEU A 361 -4.14 -18.92 -21.10
N SER A 362 -4.73 -19.16 -22.26
CA SER A 362 -4.01 -19.45 -23.52
C SER A 362 -3.58 -18.14 -24.18
N SER A 363 -2.37 -18.12 -24.73
CA SER A 363 -1.82 -16.98 -25.49
C SER A 363 -2.29 -16.94 -26.98
N ARG A 364 -3.22 -17.81 -27.37
CA ARG A 364 -3.77 -17.77 -28.73
C ARG A 364 -4.60 -16.52 -28.95
N SER A 365 -4.39 -15.84 -30.10
CA SER A 365 -5.23 -14.73 -30.52
C SER A 365 -6.67 -15.21 -30.73
N THR A 366 -7.61 -14.54 -30.10
CA THR A 366 -9.04 -14.90 -30.14
C THR A 366 -9.85 -13.66 -30.42
N GLU A 367 -10.87 -13.78 -31.26
CA GLU A 367 -11.79 -12.67 -31.52
C GLU A 367 -12.59 -12.35 -30.25
N MET A 368 -12.63 -11.06 -29.93
CA MET A 368 -13.45 -10.50 -28.87
C MET A 368 -14.63 -9.78 -29.48
N THR A 369 -15.78 -10.45 -29.55
CA THR A 369 -17.04 -9.80 -29.92
C THR A 369 -17.43 -8.79 -28.86
N PHE A 370 -18.12 -7.73 -29.24
CA PHE A 370 -18.52 -6.71 -28.26
C PHE A 370 -19.84 -6.04 -28.59
N THR A 371 -20.43 -5.46 -27.56
CA THR A 371 -21.54 -4.48 -27.66
C THR A 371 -21.08 -3.18 -27.04
N LEU A 372 -21.43 -2.07 -27.67
CA LEU A 372 -21.17 -0.73 -27.18
C LEU A 372 -22.50 0.02 -27.10
N SER A 373 -22.83 0.54 -25.92
CA SER A 373 -24.11 1.18 -25.66
C SER A 373 -23.99 2.30 -24.64
N ARG A 374 -24.88 3.28 -24.70
CA ARG A 374 -24.98 4.29 -23.65
C ARG A 374 -25.42 3.65 -22.34
N VAL A 375 -24.98 4.18 -21.22
CA VAL A 375 -25.45 3.81 -19.88
C VAL A 375 -26.41 4.89 -19.42
N ASP A 376 -27.50 4.48 -18.77
CA ASP A 376 -28.48 5.41 -18.25
C ASP A 376 -27.83 6.33 -17.18
N PRO A 377 -27.95 7.67 -17.30
CA PRO A 377 -27.46 8.59 -16.29
C PRO A 377 -27.98 8.34 -14.87
N ALA A 378 -29.14 7.69 -14.73
CA ALA A 378 -29.64 7.25 -13.41
C ALA A 378 -28.82 6.13 -12.78
N LEU A 379 -28.12 5.31 -13.60
CA LEU A 379 -27.25 4.23 -13.13
C LEU A 379 -25.81 4.71 -12.91
N ASP A 380 -25.32 5.61 -13.74
CA ASP A 380 -23.97 6.16 -13.65
C ASP A 380 -24.00 7.66 -13.95
N THR A 381 -23.83 8.47 -12.93
CA THR A 381 -23.91 9.94 -12.99
C THR A 381 -22.69 10.62 -13.61
N ARG A 382 -21.68 9.86 -14.05
CA ARG A 382 -20.51 10.41 -14.74
C ARG A 382 -20.89 11.00 -16.10
N PHE A 383 -19.99 11.76 -16.69
CA PHE A 383 -20.24 12.42 -17.96
C PHE A 383 -20.29 11.42 -19.12
N LEU A 384 -21.39 11.37 -19.86
CA LEU A 384 -21.64 10.54 -21.04
C LEU A 384 -21.14 9.08 -20.90
N PRO A 385 -21.63 8.32 -19.90
CA PRO A 385 -21.11 6.98 -19.64
C PRO A 385 -21.53 5.99 -20.75
N ARG A 386 -20.56 5.14 -21.17
CA ARG A 386 -20.75 4.12 -22.22
C ARG A 386 -20.21 2.78 -21.78
N ALA A 387 -20.99 1.74 -21.94
CA ALA A 387 -20.60 0.38 -21.63
C ALA A 387 -20.02 -0.30 -22.87
N TRP A 388 -18.76 -0.73 -22.78
CA TRP A 388 -18.11 -1.60 -23.72
C TRP A 388 -18.01 -3.01 -23.13
N ILE A 389 -18.94 -3.88 -23.54
CA ILE A 389 -19.02 -5.26 -23.05
C ILE A 389 -18.36 -6.16 -24.07
N ARG A 390 -17.24 -6.78 -23.69
CA ARG A 390 -16.44 -7.67 -24.54
C ARG A 390 -16.65 -9.13 -24.14
N ARG A 391 -16.78 -10.00 -25.14
CA ARG A 391 -17.01 -11.44 -24.98
C ARG A 391 -16.01 -12.25 -25.81
N VAL A 392 -15.63 -13.40 -25.28
CA VAL A 392 -14.93 -14.44 -26.02
C VAL A 392 -15.86 -15.64 -26.04
N LYS A 393 -16.36 -16.01 -27.24
CA LYS A 393 -17.50 -16.91 -27.40
C LYS A 393 -18.68 -16.36 -26.60
N GLU A 394 -19.32 -17.17 -25.74
CA GLU A 394 -20.45 -16.78 -24.90
C GLU A 394 -20.06 -16.13 -23.56
N ASN A 395 -18.76 -16.14 -23.21
CA ASN A 395 -18.31 -15.65 -21.90
C ASN A 395 -17.96 -14.17 -21.93
N THR A 396 -18.57 -13.39 -21.06
CA THR A 396 -18.17 -11.99 -20.84
C THR A 396 -16.75 -11.96 -20.22
N VAL A 397 -15.86 -11.20 -20.85
CA VAL A 397 -14.48 -11.02 -20.44
C VAL A 397 -14.32 -9.71 -19.69
N PHE A 398 -14.91 -8.65 -20.22
CA PHE A 398 -14.91 -7.30 -19.64
C PHE A 398 -16.25 -6.63 -19.79
N THR A 399 -16.69 -5.97 -18.73
CA THR A 399 -17.74 -4.96 -18.78
C THR A 399 -17.11 -3.65 -18.33
N ALA A 400 -16.69 -2.80 -19.26
CA ALA A 400 -16.03 -1.54 -18.99
C ALA A 400 -16.95 -0.36 -19.29
N ILE A 401 -17.13 0.56 -18.33
CA ILE A 401 -17.93 1.76 -18.51
C ILE A 401 -16.99 2.95 -18.67
N TYR A 402 -16.90 3.44 -19.88
CA TYR A 402 -16.09 4.58 -20.29
C TYR A 402 -16.81 5.88 -19.97
N SER A 403 -16.07 6.85 -19.50
CA SER A 403 -16.49 8.23 -19.25
C SER A 403 -15.27 9.13 -19.31
N GLN A 404 -15.45 10.41 -19.13
CA GLN A 404 -14.36 11.39 -19.02
C GLN A 404 -14.60 12.36 -17.88
N HIS A 405 -13.52 12.98 -17.41
CA HIS A 405 -13.56 14.13 -16.51
C HIS A 405 -12.35 15.03 -16.77
N GLN A 406 -12.45 16.26 -16.30
CA GLN A 406 -11.37 17.25 -16.44
C GLN A 406 -10.88 17.69 -15.05
N THR A 407 -9.56 17.71 -14.86
CA THR A 407 -8.90 18.22 -13.67
C THR A 407 -7.71 19.07 -14.12
N GLU A 408 -7.58 20.27 -13.59
CA GLU A 408 -6.47 21.21 -13.89
C GLU A 408 -6.24 21.44 -15.39
N GLY A 409 -7.35 21.52 -16.17
CA GLY A 409 -7.28 21.77 -17.61
C GLY A 409 -6.96 20.54 -18.47
N ARG A 410 -6.71 19.37 -17.88
CA ARG A 410 -6.48 18.12 -18.60
C ARG A 410 -7.69 17.19 -18.54
N THR A 411 -8.04 16.60 -19.69
CA THR A 411 -9.11 15.60 -19.77
C THR A 411 -8.53 14.19 -19.58
N TYR A 412 -9.16 13.41 -18.72
CA TYR A 412 -8.80 12.04 -18.40
C TYR A 412 -9.88 11.07 -18.87
N MET A 413 -9.46 9.90 -19.36
CA MET A 413 -10.36 8.79 -19.62
C MET A 413 -10.62 8.03 -18.30
N ASN A 414 -11.91 7.93 -17.93
CA ASN A 414 -12.35 7.33 -16.66
C ASN A 414 -13.09 6.03 -16.95
N ILE A 415 -12.42 4.90 -16.76
CA ILE A 415 -12.94 3.56 -17.08
C ILE A 415 -13.33 2.86 -15.77
N ALA A 416 -14.61 2.50 -15.64
CA ALA A 416 -15.10 1.75 -14.49
C ALA A 416 -15.38 0.29 -14.85
N LEU A 417 -14.90 -0.64 -14.03
CA LEU A 417 -15.16 -2.06 -14.09
C LEU A 417 -15.99 -2.46 -12.87
N PRO A 418 -17.33 -2.62 -13.02
CA PRO A 418 -18.21 -2.97 -11.90
C PRO A 418 -17.85 -4.35 -11.31
N LEU A 419 -17.72 -4.40 -9.98
CA LEU A 419 -17.43 -5.59 -9.19
C LEU A 419 -18.53 -5.78 -8.13
N PRO A 420 -18.73 -6.96 -7.55
CA PRO A 420 -19.62 -7.14 -6.41
C PRO A 420 -19.26 -6.15 -5.28
N PHE A 421 -20.25 -5.34 -4.83
CA PHE A 421 -20.12 -4.33 -3.76
C PHE A 421 -19.11 -3.20 -4.00
N SER A 422 -18.38 -3.20 -5.13
CA SER A 422 -17.33 -2.22 -5.44
C SER A 422 -17.25 -1.94 -6.94
N THR A 423 -16.37 -1.04 -7.33
CA THR A 423 -16.01 -0.80 -8.74
C THR A 423 -14.52 -0.50 -8.81
N MET A 424 -13.81 -1.19 -9.69
CA MET A 424 -12.45 -0.82 -10.03
C MET A 424 -12.49 0.30 -11.06
N ILE A 425 -11.69 1.34 -10.88
CA ILE A 425 -11.69 2.54 -11.73
C ILE A 425 -10.28 2.78 -12.22
N GLY A 426 -10.09 2.77 -13.53
CA GLY A 426 -8.87 3.22 -14.19
C GLY A 426 -9.02 4.66 -14.63
N ILE A 427 -8.14 5.54 -14.15
CA ILE A 427 -8.01 6.91 -14.66
C ILE A 427 -6.76 6.96 -15.51
N LEU A 428 -6.96 7.20 -16.81
CA LEU A 428 -5.89 7.21 -17.80
C LEU A 428 -5.69 8.61 -18.38
N GLN A 429 -4.44 9.02 -18.43
CA GLN A 429 -4.03 10.14 -19.27
C GLN A 429 -3.75 9.63 -20.69
N LEU A 430 -4.06 10.46 -21.70
CA LEU A 430 -3.79 10.18 -23.08
C LEU A 430 -2.71 11.14 -23.58
N ASP A 431 -1.74 10.59 -24.31
CA ASP A 431 -0.66 11.34 -24.93
C ASP A 431 -0.46 10.80 -26.37
N ALA A 432 -0.10 11.70 -27.29
CA ALA A 432 0.31 11.34 -28.64
C ALA A 432 1.83 11.50 -28.77
N ALA A 433 2.51 10.52 -29.36
CA ALA A 433 3.93 10.59 -29.65
C ALA A 433 4.28 9.64 -30.79
N ASP A 434 5.08 10.11 -31.75
CA ASP A 434 5.57 9.31 -32.90
C ASP A 434 4.45 8.59 -33.66
N GLY A 435 3.30 9.23 -33.84
CA GLY A 435 2.14 8.62 -34.52
C GLY A 435 1.47 7.50 -33.72
N LYS A 436 1.69 7.43 -32.41
CA LYS A 436 1.13 6.44 -31.50
C LYS A 436 0.27 7.13 -30.44
N LEU A 437 -0.83 6.48 -30.06
CA LEU A 437 -1.63 6.89 -28.93
C LEU A 437 -1.19 6.08 -27.70
N ILE A 438 -0.87 6.79 -26.64
CA ILE A 438 -0.42 6.24 -25.35
C ILE A 438 -1.49 6.55 -24.31
N LEU A 439 -2.04 5.50 -23.65
CA LEU A 439 -2.88 5.69 -22.47
C LEU A 439 -2.16 5.11 -21.27
N SER A 440 -2.01 5.91 -20.22
CA SER A 440 -1.27 5.53 -19.02
C SER A 440 -2.05 5.87 -17.76
N SER A 441 -2.08 4.93 -16.81
CA SER A 441 -2.52 5.18 -15.44
C SER A 441 -1.39 5.71 -14.54
N GLU A 442 -0.20 5.92 -15.09
CA GLU A 442 0.93 6.53 -14.37
C GLU A 442 1.01 8.01 -14.70
N GLY A 443 1.21 8.85 -13.67
CA GLY A 443 1.30 10.29 -13.82
C GLY A 443 1.13 11.03 -12.49
N LYS A 444 1.20 12.35 -12.57
CA LYS A 444 0.87 13.23 -11.43
C LYS A 444 -0.64 13.50 -11.42
N GLY A 445 -1.22 13.64 -10.24
CA GLY A 445 -2.65 13.95 -10.09
C GLY A 445 -3.52 12.69 -10.12
N ASP A 446 -4.57 12.72 -10.94
CA ASP A 446 -5.63 11.71 -10.97
C ASP A 446 -5.27 10.34 -11.57
N PRO A 447 -4.27 10.19 -12.48
CA PRO A 447 -3.96 8.87 -13.05
C PRO A 447 -3.71 7.81 -12.00
N GLY A 448 -4.29 6.62 -12.21
CA GLY A 448 -4.19 5.50 -11.28
C GLY A 448 -5.28 4.47 -11.48
N ILE A 449 -5.11 3.34 -10.79
CA ILE A 449 -6.14 2.31 -10.67
C ILE A 449 -6.67 2.35 -9.24
N TYR A 450 -7.97 2.48 -9.10
CA TYR A 450 -8.66 2.69 -7.82
C TYR A 450 -9.73 1.63 -7.59
N LEU A 451 -9.97 1.31 -6.33
CA LEU A 451 -11.13 0.53 -5.89
C LEU A 451 -12.09 1.46 -5.13
N ALA A 452 -13.28 1.63 -5.65
CA ALA A 452 -14.35 2.39 -5.01
C ALA A 452 -15.32 1.44 -4.29
N ALA A 453 -15.45 1.58 -2.97
CA ALA A 453 -16.36 0.79 -2.13
C ALA A 453 -17.02 1.71 -1.10
N GLY A 454 -18.35 1.79 -1.13
CA GLY A 454 -19.09 2.76 -0.32
C GLY A 454 -18.61 4.19 -0.57
N LYS A 455 -18.15 4.87 0.49
CA LYS A 455 -17.58 6.23 0.43
C LYS A 455 -16.04 6.23 0.31
N THR A 456 -15.41 5.07 0.18
CA THR A 456 -13.96 4.92 0.17
C THR A 456 -13.46 4.78 -1.26
N LEU A 457 -12.42 5.53 -1.59
CA LEU A 457 -11.69 5.43 -2.84
C LEU A 457 -10.23 5.07 -2.51
N PHE A 458 -9.88 3.83 -2.79
CA PHE A 458 -8.59 3.24 -2.44
C PHE A 458 -7.73 3.07 -3.69
N LYS A 459 -6.56 3.72 -3.76
CA LYS A 459 -5.63 3.55 -4.88
C LYS A 459 -4.93 2.21 -4.77
N LEU A 460 -5.07 1.38 -5.78
CA LEU A 460 -4.42 0.08 -5.88
C LEU A 460 -2.95 0.25 -6.32
N PRO A 461 -2.05 -0.68 -5.96
CA PRO A 461 -0.67 -0.68 -6.44
C PRO A 461 -0.56 -1.24 -7.86
N LEU A 462 -1.54 -0.90 -8.70
CA LEU A 462 -1.66 -1.33 -10.08
C LEU A 462 -1.34 -0.18 -11.03
N SER A 463 -0.70 -0.49 -12.14
CA SER A 463 -0.59 0.42 -13.28
C SER A 463 -0.89 -0.30 -14.58
N GLU A 464 -1.41 0.46 -15.55
CA GLU A 464 -1.65 0.00 -16.90
C GLU A 464 -1.17 1.00 -17.94
N LEU A 465 -0.68 0.44 -19.04
CA LEU A 465 -0.17 1.18 -20.19
C LEU A 465 -0.73 0.54 -21.46
N PHE A 466 -1.39 1.36 -22.29
CA PHE A 466 -1.77 1.00 -23.64
C PHE A 466 -0.92 1.78 -24.64
N LEU A 467 -0.39 1.10 -25.62
CA LEU A 467 0.32 1.67 -26.76
C LEU A 467 -0.41 1.25 -28.04
N ILE A 468 -1.03 2.19 -28.73
CA ILE A 468 -1.79 1.94 -29.95
C ILE A 468 -1.05 2.56 -31.13
N LYS A 469 -0.82 1.76 -32.18
CA LYS A 469 -0.18 2.19 -33.42
C LYS A 469 -0.88 1.59 -34.63
N GLU A 470 -0.79 2.29 -35.75
CA GLU A 470 -1.15 1.75 -37.06
C GLU A 470 -0.03 0.83 -37.58
N THR A 471 -0.41 -0.30 -38.16
CA THR A 471 0.55 -1.31 -38.67
C THR A 471 0.53 -1.44 -40.19
N GLY A 472 -0.15 -0.53 -40.89
CA GLY A 472 -0.40 -0.56 -42.31
C GLY A 472 -1.80 -1.07 -42.65
N ASP A 473 -2.28 -0.76 -43.84
CA ASP A 473 -3.58 -1.20 -44.39
C ASP A 473 -4.81 -0.94 -43.51
N GLY A 474 -4.79 0.11 -42.69
CA GLY A 474 -5.89 0.45 -41.80
C GLY A 474 -6.07 -0.49 -40.61
N THR A 475 -5.08 -1.33 -40.33
CA THR A 475 -5.03 -2.22 -39.17
C THR A 475 -4.30 -1.53 -38.02
N LEU A 476 -4.83 -1.66 -36.79
CA LEU A 476 -4.19 -1.16 -35.57
C LEU A 476 -3.68 -2.33 -34.72
N ALA A 477 -2.51 -2.13 -34.14
CA ALA A 477 -2.01 -2.94 -33.06
C ALA A 477 -2.08 -2.16 -31.75
N ALA A 478 -2.64 -2.77 -30.69
CA ALA A 478 -2.62 -2.19 -29.37
C ALA A 478 -1.94 -3.15 -28.39
N HIS A 479 -0.99 -2.61 -27.65
CA HIS A 479 -0.22 -3.35 -26.64
C HIS A 479 -0.63 -2.85 -25.25
N HIS A 480 -1.29 -3.70 -24.47
CA HIS A 480 -1.78 -3.40 -23.13
C HIS A 480 -0.95 -4.15 -22.09
N LYS A 481 -0.23 -3.45 -21.26
CA LYS A 481 0.60 -4.00 -20.19
C LYS A 481 0.03 -3.58 -18.83
N MET A 482 -0.11 -4.54 -17.93
CA MET A 482 -0.51 -4.30 -16.54
C MET A 482 0.59 -4.73 -15.58
N GLN A 483 0.77 -3.95 -14.52
CA GLN A 483 1.78 -4.18 -13.49
C GLN A 483 1.15 -4.08 -12.11
N ILE A 484 1.71 -4.83 -11.15
CA ILE A 484 1.43 -4.72 -9.72
C ILE A 484 2.73 -4.42 -8.98
N PHE A 485 2.79 -3.34 -8.19
CA PHE A 485 4.02 -2.83 -7.58
C PHE A 485 5.18 -2.66 -8.58
N GLY A 486 4.87 -2.28 -9.83
CA GLY A 486 5.85 -2.15 -10.91
C GLY A 486 6.29 -3.46 -11.56
N LEU A 487 5.84 -4.62 -11.06
CA LEU A 487 6.13 -5.94 -11.64
C LEU A 487 5.09 -6.30 -12.71
N PRO A 488 5.50 -6.56 -13.97
CA PRO A 488 4.58 -6.98 -15.01
C PRO A 488 3.92 -8.32 -14.66
N PHE A 489 2.59 -8.40 -14.75
CA PHE A 489 1.86 -9.63 -14.48
C PHE A 489 0.95 -10.06 -15.65
N LEU A 490 0.48 -9.10 -16.46
CA LEU A 490 -0.42 -9.35 -17.58
C LEU A 490 -0.05 -8.47 -18.77
N GLN A 491 -0.08 -9.05 -19.96
CA GLN A 491 0.02 -8.37 -21.24
C GLN A 491 -1.07 -8.86 -22.17
N ILE A 492 -1.69 -7.95 -22.91
CA ILE A 492 -2.65 -8.30 -23.96
C ILE A 492 -2.22 -7.58 -25.25
N ASP A 493 -1.97 -8.36 -26.29
CA ASP A 493 -1.68 -7.85 -27.63
C ASP A 493 -2.97 -7.89 -28.46
N TYR A 494 -3.45 -6.72 -28.84
CA TYR A 494 -4.65 -6.58 -29.67
C TYR A 494 -4.27 -6.35 -31.13
N SER A 495 -5.03 -7.00 -32.02
CA SER A 495 -5.13 -6.65 -33.45
C SER A 495 -6.54 -6.15 -33.74
N ILE A 496 -6.65 -4.97 -34.32
CA ILE A 496 -7.91 -4.27 -34.55
C ILE A 496 -8.04 -4.00 -36.04
N VAL A 497 -9.03 -4.58 -36.66
CA VAL A 497 -9.21 -4.58 -38.13
C VAL A 497 -10.56 -3.98 -38.47
N LYS A 498 -10.60 -3.05 -39.43
CA LYS A 498 -11.85 -2.48 -39.93
C LYS A 498 -12.70 -3.58 -40.57
N LYS A 499 -13.99 -3.63 -40.27
CA LYS A 499 -14.94 -4.55 -40.92
C LYS A 499 -14.98 -4.22 -42.41
N LYS A 500 -14.83 -5.23 -43.27
CA LYS A 500 -15.17 -5.03 -44.69
C LYS A 500 -16.66 -4.70 -44.77
N LEU A 501 -17.00 -3.64 -45.43
CA LEU A 501 -18.39 -3.42 -45.83
C LEU A 501 -18.76 -4.57 -46.75
N THR A 502 -19.56 -5.49 -46.25
CA THR A 502 -20.24 -6.45 -47.13
C THR A 502 -21.18 -5.60 -47.96
N GLY A 503 -20.85 -5.44 -49.25
CA GLY A 503 -21.70 -4.73 -50.18
C GLY A 503 -23.12 -5.33 -50.13
N SER A 504 -24.07 -4.44 -49.97
CA SER A 504 -25.48 -4.72 -50.17
C SER A 504 -25.76 -5.25 -51.55
#